data_9e5d3429a84b7ba650ff7ff32b0216a1
#
_entry.id   9e5d3429a84b7ba650ff7ff32b0216a1
#
_cell.length_a   1.000
_cell.length_b   1.000
_cell.length_c   1.000
_cell.angle_alpha   90.00
_cell.angle_beta   90.00
_cell.angle_gamma   90.00
#
_symmetry.space_group_name_H-M   'P 1'
#
loop_
_entity.id
_entity.type
_entity.pdbx_description
1 polymer ?
#
loop_
_entity_poly.entity_id
_entity_poly.type
_entity_poly.pdbx_seq_one_letter_code
_entity_poly.pdbx_strand_id
1 'polypeptide(L)'
;MCMTERRSKVRFRAVVVGVLAHLVVLTTVAAGAPRLRFGVMTDTHVTADPASCERLRQALELFRREQVALVVNNGDVADVNLPAAYANYRRTFDAVFAGGERPREIFAYAAHDAFEPDFSTPGPAASYARMQKALGANAPADALQFDGYTFLVFPQYVGQPGLPTWEEYAQRVAKACADNPGRPVFVIDHVPPAGTVYHSWEWGERHTREILNRHPQVVNFSGHVHGSLRNDVFIWQGEFTAVNAGCLQLWSGVTVAETAERKPSCGVLTVDVLGDRLVIRRWDVRDGHEIDAAHRWTVPLPFDAATAPYARKVLKAKEPAPQFAADARLKAAAEGTPFAGFRLDFPEKVPGVMDFRIEAQRKSAAGDWTQVARIERIADYWKRPSDRADTCDYLFAAAYFEPAADYRIAVRPVGQYGAVGRPLYAEVSTPSASAFAPAKVAYACAEPMRELAFNDHSGNRYVADADGYYTTGDIAEPCYTGPAAEWTWGSKERSRLILPDGIFAGPVGTRYRLTLDLRTQQASEGSAMKMLLQKPDQLGVPGVTARLRTPNGDSGTTRYVIELTKDAQNASDTYHLRFDAGRGRIRFERIKLDVLR
;
A
#
# COMPACT_ATOMS: atom_id res chain seq x y z
N MET A 1 97.27 -37.50 10.37
CA MET A 1 96.29 -36.60 10.90
C MET A 1 95.47 -36.18 9.72
N CYS A 2 94.39 -36.88 9.45
CA CYS A 2 93.59 -36.76 8.25
C CYS A 2 92.14 -36.51 8.65
N MET A 3 91.63 -35.39 8.28
CA MET A 3 90.24 -35.06 8.45
C MET A 3 89.44 -35.44 7.20
N THR A 4 88.53 -36.34 7.34
CA THR A 4 87.63 -36.77 6.27
C THR A 4 86.31 -35.95 6.35
N GLU A 5 86.13 -35.18 5.30
CA GLU A 5 84.81 -34.48 5.05
C GLU A 5 83.78 -35.51 4.60
N ARG A 6 82.64 -35.53 5.29
CA ARG A 6 81.40 -36.19 4.84
C ARG A 6 80.51 -35.18 4.15
N ARG A 7 80.36 -35.25 2.84
CA ARG A 7 79.34 -34.53 2.07
C ARG A 7 78.01 -35.26 2.19
N SER A 8 77.05 -34.58 2.81
CA SER A 8 75.68 -35.00 2.87
C SER A 8 74.97 -34.56 1.57
N LYS A 9 74.44 -35.51 0.82
CA LYS A 9 73.62 -35.26 -0.37
C LYS A 9 72.18 -35.04 0.11
N VAL A 10 71.68 -33.79 0.10
CA VAL A 10 70.27 -33.45 0.26
C VAL A 10 69.59 -33.65 -1.09
N ARG A 11 68.72 -34.65 -1.18
CA ARG A 11 67.82 -34.85 -2.32
C ARG A 11 66.62 -33.92 -2.18
N PHE A 12 66.51 -32.88 -3.03
CA PHE A 12 65.30 -32.13 -3.24
C PHE A 12 64.26 -33.00 -3.96
N ARG A 13 63.20 -33.37 -3.30
CA ARG A 13 61.97 -33.86 -3.93
C ARG A 13 61.15 -32.66 -4.34
N ALA A 14 61.00 -32.37 -5.63
CA ALA A 14 60.05 -31.42 -6.18
C ALA A 14 58.65 -32.00 -6.01
N VAL A 15 57.85 -31.38 -5.16
CA VAL A 15 56.42 -31.64 -5.08
C VAL A 15 55.75 -30.76 -6.14
N VAL A 16 55.32 -31.38 -7.23
CA VAL A 16 54.49 -30.73 -8.25
C VAL A 16 53.06 -30.64 -7.66
N VAL A 17 52.69 -29.48 -7.17
CA VAL A 17 51.31 -29.18 -6.82
C VAL A 17 50.57 -28.83 -8.10
N GLY A 18 49.79 -29.78 -8.62
CA GLY A 18 48.88 -29.56 -9.73
C GLY A 18 47.71 -28.71 -9.25
N VAL A 19 47.71 -27.43 -9.60
CA VAL A 19 46.52 -26.55 -9.46
C VAL A 19 45.55 -26.94 -10.58
N LEU A 20 44.56 -27.76 -10.25
CA LEU A 20 43.36 -27.94 -11.08
C LEU A 20 42.56 -26.64 -11.03
N ALA A 21 42.78 -25.74 -11.97
CA ALA A 21 41.89 -24.64 -12.24
C ALA A 21 40.56 -25.21 -12.75
N HIS A 22 39.56 -25.30 -11.87
CA HIS A 22 38.17 -25.50 -12.29
C HIS A 22 37.73 -24.24 -13.04
N LEU A 23 37.79 -24.30 -14.36
CA LEU A 23 37.15 -23.32 -15.23
C LEU A 23 35.64 -23.53 -15.07
N VAL A 24 35.01 -22.80 -14.16
CA VAL A 24 33.56 -22.66 -14.12
C VAL A 24 33.19 -21.84 -15.35
N VAL A 25 32.90 -22.53 -16.45
CA VAL A 25 32.22 -21.91 -17.60
C VAL A 25 30.83 -21.56 -17.11
N LEU A 26 30.67 -20.32 -16.69
CA LEU A 26 29.36 -19.68 -16.59
C LEU A 26 28.82 -19.62 -18.02
N THR A 27 28.13 -20.68 -18.45
CA THR A 27 27.25 -20.61 -19.59
C THR A 27 26.18 -19.61 -19.21
N THR A 28 26.37 -18.35 -19.58
CA THR A 28 25.27 -17.42 -19.74
C THR A 28 24.36 -18.07 -20.78
N VAL A 29 23.33 -18.78 -20.32
CA VAL A 29 22.22 -19.15 -21.17
C VAL A 29 21.69 -17.82 -21.68
N ALA A 30 21.96 -17.51 -22.93
CA ALA A 30 21.35 -16.38 -23.61
C ALA A 30 19.85 -16.57 -23.41
N ALA A 31 19.23 -15.71 -22.64
CA ALA A 31 17.79 -15.74 -22.46
C ALA A 31 17.20 -15.65 -23.87
N GLY A 32 16.52 -16.71 -24.31
CA GLY A 32 15.86 -16.72 -25.63
C GLY A 32 14.99 -15.47 -25.75
N ALA A 33 14.81 -14.96 -26.95
CA ALA A 33 13.89 -13.85 -27.18
C ALA A 33 12.52 -14.19 -26.58
N PRO A 34 11.84 -13.24 -25.93
CA PRO A 34 10.53 -13.49 -25.36
C PRO A 34 9.56 -13.90 -26.46
N ARG A 35 8.67 -14.84 -26.18
CA ARG A 35 7.58 -15.23 -27.09
C ARG A 35 6.57 -14.10 -27.25
N LEU A 36 6.41 -13.31 -26.21
CA LEU A 36 5.59 -12.12 -26.16
C LEU A 36 6.20 -11.12 -25.19
N ARG A 37 6.22 -9.83 -25.57
CA ARG A 37 6.51 -8.71 -24.64
C ARG A 37 5.32 -7.76 -24.65
N PHE A 38 4.81 -7.44 -23.47
CA PHE A 38 3.75 -6.46 -23.32
C PHE A 38 4.02 -5.45 -22.20
N GLY A 39 3.45 -4.26 -22.35
CA GLY A 39 3.48 -3.20 -21.34
C GLY A 39 2.22 -3.22 -20.51
N VAL A 40 2.34 -2.91 -19.20
CA VAL A 40 1.18 -2.74 -18.30
C VAL A 40 1.30 -1.40 -17.62
N MET A 41 0.25 -0.60 -17.71
CA MET A 41 0.08 0.67 -17.00
C MET A 41 -1.33 0.75 -16.40
N THR A 42 -1.52 1.67 -15.48
CA THR A 42 -2.79 1.86 -14.77
C THR A 42 -2.88 3.27 -14.21
N ASP A 43 -4.08 3.68 -13.83
CA ASP A 43 -4.30 4.93 -13.09
C ASP A 43 -3.62 6.11 -13.80
N THR A 44 -3.91 6.25 -15.11
CA THR A 44 -3.34 7.32 -15.93
C THR A 44 -3.99 8.67 -15.65
N HIS A 45 -5.25 8.67 -15.20
CA HIS A 45 -6.02 9.85 -14.79
C HIS A 45 -5.85 11.05 -15.71
N VAL A 46 -5.95 10.80 -17.02
CA VAL A 46 -5.88 11.86 -18.02
C VAL A 46 -7.08 12.78 -17.84
N THR A 47 -6.85 14.09 -17.91
CA THR A 47 -7.90 15.09 -17.82
C THR A 47 -8.17 15.78 -19.16
N ALA A 48 -9.09 16.73 -19.20
CA ALA A 48 -9.31 17.60 -20.36
C ALA A 48 -8.12 18.53 -20.65
N ASP A 49 -7.24 18.75 -19.65
CA ASP A 49 -5.99 19.48 -19.84
C ASP A 49 -4.92 18.56 -20.50
N PRO A 50 -4.42 18.91 -21.70
CA PRO A 50 -3.35 18.14 -22.35
C PRO A 50 -2.07 17.97 -21.50
N ALA A 51 -1.79 18.88 -20.57
CA ALA A 51 -0.63 18.78 -19.68
C ALA A 51 -0.69 17.53 -18.78
N SER A 52 -1.87 17.00 -18.51
CA SER A 52 -2.05 15.75 -17.76
C SER A 52 -1.46 14.53 -18.47
N CYS A 53 -1.20 14.61 -19.79
CA CYS A 53 -0.68 13.50 -20.59
C CYS A 53 0.83 13.31 -20.50
N GLU A 54 1.57 14.15 -19.79
CA GLU A 54 3.04 14.06 -19.77
C GLU A 54 3.54 12.69 -19.26
N ARG A 55 2.93 12.15 -18.20
CA ARG A 55 3.29 10.83 -17.69
C ARG A 55 2.88 9.69 -18.62
N LEU A 56 1.72 9.83 -19.25
CA LEU A 56 1.28 8.91 -20.29
C LEU A 56 2.27 8.91 -21.45
N ARG A 57 2.70 10.07 -21.94
CA ARG A 57 3.67 10.19 -23.02
C ARG A 57 4.99 9.48 -22.67
N GLN A 58 5.53 9.72 -21.47
CA GLN A 58 6.74 9.06 -20.98
C GLN A 58 6.61 7.54 -20.92
N ALA A 59 5.46 7.05 -20.46
CA ALA A 59 5.18 5.60 -20.41
C ALA A 59 5.11 4.98 -21.81
N LEU A 60 4.42 5.63 -22.73
CA LEU A 60 4.30 5.16 -24.11
C LEU A 60 5.64 5.20 -24.87
N GLU A 61 6.47 6.22 -24.65
CA GLU A 61 7.82 6.30 -25.20
C GLU A 61 8.71 5.17 -24.68
N LEU A 62 8.60 4.85 -23.39
CA LEU A 62 9.23 3.69 -22.79
C LEU A 62 8.77 2.40 -23.48
N PHE A 63 7.47 2.20 -23.64
CA PHE A 63 6.91 1.01 -24.29
C PHE A 63 7.36 0.89 -25.74
N ARG A 64 7.46 2.00 -26.48
CA ARG A 64 8.03 2.02 -27.82
C ARG A 64 9.50 1.62 -27.82
N ARG A 65 10.31 2.16 -26.91
CA ARG A 65 11.73 1.81 -26.75
C ARG A 65 11.92 0.34 -26.43
N GLU A 66 11.05 -0.20 -25.57
CA GLU A 66 11.08 -1.61 -25.16
C GLU A 66 10.40 -2.54 -26.17
N GLN A 67 9.87 -2.01 -27.26
CA GLN A 67 9.22 -2.77 -28.34
C GLN A 67 8.10 -3.70 -27.83
N VAL A 68 7.20 -3.18 -27.00
CA VAL A 68 6.05 -3.95 -26.55
C VAL A 68 5.04 -4.13 -27.69
N ALA A 69 4.54 -5.35 -27.86
CA ALA A 69 3.56 -5.69 -28.90
C ALA A 69 2.12 -5.41 -28.46
N LEU A 70 1.86 -5.35 -27.16
CA LEU A 70 0.56 -5.08 -26.55
C LEU A 70 0.72 -4.11 -25.39
N VAL A 71 -0.16 -3.14 -25.26
CA VAL A 71 -0.29 -2.25 -24.10
C VAL A 71 -1.58 -2.60 -23.37
N VAL A 72 -1.44 -2.93 -22.09
CA VAL A 72 -2.52 -3.19 -21.16
C VAL A 72 -2.67 -1.97 -20.26
N ASN A 73 -3.86 -1.36 -20.24
CA ASN A 73 -4.22 -0.33 -19.31
C ASN A 73 -5.28 -0.87 -18.34
N ASN A 74 -4.90 -1.00 -17.06
CA ASN A 74 -5.73 -1.63 -16.04
C ASN A 74 -6.85 -0.72 -15.49
N GLY A 75 -7.20 0.37 -16.19
CA GLY A 75 -8.31 1.24 -15.82
C GLY A 75 -7.89 2.56 -15.15
N ASP A 76 -8.87 3.35 -14.78
CA ASP A 76 -8.72 4.75 -14.41
C ASP A 76 -7.91 5.51 -15.47
N VAL A 77 -8.36 5.34 -16.74
CA VAL A 77 -7.73 5.97 -17.90
C VAL A 77 -7.92 7.48 -17.85
N ALA A 78 -9.13 7.92 -17.55
CA ALA A 78 -9.47 9.32 -17.32
C ALA A 78 -9.73 9.59 -15.83
N ASP A 79 -9.52 10.82 -15.40
CA ASP A 79 -9.81 11.25 -14.02
C ASP A 79 -11.33 11.37 -13.78
N VAL A 80 -12.06 11.72 -14.82
CA VAL A 80 -13.52 11.64 -14.93
C VAL A 80 -13.91 11.34 -16.38
N ASN A 81 -15.09 10.77 -16.61
CA ASN A 81 -15.56 10.31 -17.91
C ASN A 81 -15.87 11.47 -18.88
N LEU A 82 -14.84 12.13 -19.37
CA LEU A 82 -14.93 13.22 -20.34
C LEU A 82 -14.37 12.83 -21.70
N PRO A 83 -15.12 13.04 -22.80
CA PRO A 83 -14.61 12.80 -24.17
C PRO A 83 -13.28 13.49 -24.45
N ALA A 84 -13.06 14.70 -23.91
CA ALA A 84 -11.81 15.45 -24.08
C ALA A 84 -10.61 14.74 -23.43
N ALA A 85 -10.79 14.08 -22.28
CA ALA A 85 -9.75 13.31 -21.61
C ALA A 85 -9.32 12.12 -22.48
N TYR A 86 -10.26 11.32 -22.96
CA TYR A 86 -9.96 10.20 -23.85
C TYR A 86 -9.37 10.65 -25.21
N ALA A 87 -9.81 11.81 -25.74
CA ALA A 87 -9.21 12.39 -26.93
C ALA A 87 -7.74 12.81 -26.69
N ASN A 88 -7.41 13.31 -25.50
CA ASN A 88 -6.03 13.60 -25.10
C ASN A 88 -5.20 12.31 -25.04
N TYR A 89 -5.74 11.25 -24.44
CA TYR A 89 -5.11 9.93 -24.42
C TYR A 89 -4.79 9.47 -25.87
N ARG A 90 -5.80 9.46 -26.75
CA ARG A 90 -5.63 9.01 -28.15
C ARG A 90 -4.59 9.83 -28.90
N ARG A 91 -4.65 11.18 -28.81
CA ARG A 91 -3.65 12.05 -29.45
C ARG A 91 -2.23 11.75 -28.98
N THR A 92 -2.07 11.53 -27.68
CA THR A 92 -0.75 11.21 -27.09
C THR A 92 -0.24 9.88 -27.61
N PHE A 93 -1.10 8.85 -27.62
CA PHE A 93 -0.76 7.55 -28.14
C PHE A 93 -0.39 7.61 -29.63
N ASP A 94 -1.22 8.24 -30.44
CA ASP A 94 -1.01 8.38 -31.88
C ASP A 94 0.29 9.14 -32.20
N ALA A 95 0.59 10.20 -31.42
CA ALA A 95 1.82 10.97 -31.60
C ALA A 95 3.07 10.14 -31.27
N VAL A 96 3.04 9.35 -30.19
CA VAL A 96 4.19 8.52 -29.79
C VAL A 96 4.47 7.41 -30.80
N PHE A 97 3.43 6.78 -31.35
CA PHE A 97 3.59 5.67 -32.30
C PHE A 97 3.46 6.09 -33.78
N ALA A 98 3.51 7.41 -34.06
CA ALA A 98 3.53 7.88 -35.43
C ALA A 98 4.76 7.37 -36.19
N GLY A 99 4.54 6.72 -37.35
CA GLY A 99 5.61 6.24 -38.23
C GLY A 99 6.36 4.99 -37.76
N GLY A 100 5.88 4.28 -36.74
CA GLY A 100 6.46 3.01 -36.25
C GLY A 100 5.42 1.91 -36.08
N GLU A 101 5.87 0.75 -35.60
CA GLU A 101 4.96 -0.32 -35.19
C GLU A 101 4.07 0.15 -34.04
N ARG A 102 2.77 -0.05 -34.21
CA ARG A 102 1.75 0.35 -33.25
C ARG A 102 1.34 -0.88 -32.43
N PRO A 103 1.57 -0.88 -31.10
CA PRO A 103 1.11 -1.99 -30.28
C PRO A 103 -0.41 -2.03 -30.24
N ARG A 104 -0.96 -3.22 -30.05
CA ARG A 104 -2.37 -3.37 -29.72
C ARG A 104 -2.64 -2.83 -28.32
N GLU A 105 -3.85 -2.35 -28.08
CA GLU A 105 -4.24 -1.84 -26.76
C GLU A 105 -5.46 -2.59 -26.23
N ILE A 106 -5.47 -2.80 -24.91
CA ILE A 106 -6.63 -3.27 -24.15
C ILE A 106 -6.80 -2.43 -22.90
N PHE A 107 -8.05 -2.21 -22.47
CA PHE A 107 -8.41 -1.31 -21.39
C PHE A 107 -9.37 -1.99 -20.43
N ALA A 108 -9.08 -1.97 -19.13
CA ALA A 108 -10.08 -2.20 -18.11
C ALA A 108 -10.88 -0.91 -17.87
N TYR A 109 -12.13 -1.07 -17.50
CA TYR A 109 -13.00 0.03 -17.09
C TYR A 109 -13.03 0.12 -15.58
N ALA A 110 -12.85 1.33 -15.04
CA ALA A 110 -12.68 1.54 -13.61
C ALA A 110 -13.52 2.71 -13.04
N ALA A 111 -13.34 3.00 -11.75
CA ALA A 111 -14.18 3.95 -11.04
C ALA A 111 -14.14 5.36 -11.61
N HIS A 112 -12.95 5.87 -11.89
CA HIS A 112 -12.78 7.20 -12.45
C HIS A 112 -13.32 7.29 -13.89
N ASP A 113 -13.24 6.22 -14.65
CA ASP A 113 -13.88 6.12 -15.98
C ASP A 113 -15.41 6.10 -15.88
N ALA A 114 -15.98 5.83 -14.70
CA ALA A 114 -17.41 5.88 -14.46
C ALA A 114 -17.91 7.23 -13.93
N PHE A 115 -17.04 8.03 -13.30
CA PHE A 115 -17.41 9.30 -12.70
C PHE A 115 -17.77 10.35 -13.75
N GLU A 116 -18.91 11.01 -13.55
CA GLU A 116 -19.23 12.26 -14.23
C GLU A 116 -18.39 13.41 -13.65
N PRO A 117 -18.37 14.61 -14.28
CA PRO A 117 -17.57 15.74 -13.78
C PRO A 117 -17.90 16.18 -12.35
N ASP A 118 -19.08 15.87 -11.84
CA ASP A 118 -19.49 16.10 -10.45
C ASP A 118 -19.21 14.91 -9.51
N PHE A 119 -18.44 13.92 -9.99
CA PHE A 119 -18.13 12.67 -9.30
C PHE A 119 -19.34 11.78 -9.00
N SER A 120 -20.49 12.02 -9.61
CA SER A 120 -21.60 11.09 -9.59
C SER A 120 -21.35 9.88 -10.51
N THR A 121 -22.07 8.80 -10.28
CA THR A 121 -22.01 7.57 -11.10
C THR A 121 -23.41 7.16 -11.57
N PRO A 122 -24.02 7.91 -12.51
CA PRO A 122 -25.43 7.72 -12.86
C PRO A 122 -25.72 6.42 -13.59
N GLY A 123 -24.72 5.78 -14.17
CA GLY A 123 -24.93 4.52 -14.88
C GLY A 123 -23.62 3.92 -15.40
N PRO A 124 -23.01 2.94 -14.68
CA PRO A 124 -21.73 2.36 -15.07
C PRO A 124 -21.71 1.82 -16.51
N ALA A 125 -22.79 1.18 -16.97
CA ALA A 125 -22.86 0.66 -18.34
C ALA A 125 -22.84 1.77 -19.40
N ALA A 126 -23.50 2.91 -19.17
CA ALA A 126 -23.51 4.03 -20.10
C ALA A 126 -22.15 4.73 -20.17
N SER A 127 -21.51 4.94 -19.02
CA SER A 127 -20.16 5.50 -18.93
C SER A 127 -19.15 4.60 -19.62
N TYR A 128 -19.29 3.30 -19.44
CA TYR A 128 -18.48 2.30 -20.08
C TYR A 128 -18.60 2.34 -21.62
N ALA A 129 -19.82 2.40 -22.14
CA ALA A 129 -20.05 2.54 -23.58
C ALA A 129 -19.43 3.84 -24.15
N ARG A 130 -19.46 4.94 -23.41
CA ARG A 130 -18.78 6.19 -23.79
C ARG A 130 -17.26 6.03 -23.86
N MET A 131 -16.66 5.41 -22.85
CA MET A 131 -15.23 5.11 -22.83
C MET A 131 -14.81 4.25 -24.02
N GLN A 132 -15.53 3.15 -24.27
CA GLN A 132 -15.26 2.26 -25.39
C GLN A 132 -15.32 3.00 -26.74
N LYS A 133 -16.37 3.79 -26.96
CA LYS A 133 -16.52 4.60 -28.16
C LYS A 133 -15.35 5.58 -28.33
N ALA A 134 -14.93 6.23 -27.25
CA ALA A 134 -13.87 7.24 -27.28
C ALA A 134 -12.49 6.64 -27.51
N LEU A 135 -12.22 5.47 -26.96
CA LEU A 135 -10.93 4.78 -27.10
C LEU A 135 -10.87 3.84 -28.31
N GLY A 136 -12.01 3.58 -28.96
CA GLY A 136 -12.09 2.57 -30.01
C GLY A 136 -11.81 1.15 -29.48
N ALA A 137 -12.02 0.94 -28.18
CA ALA A 137 -11.79 -0.32 -27.53
C ALA A 137 -12.85 -1.34 -27.95
N ASN A 138 -12.45 -2.58 -28.16
CA ASN A 138 -13.38 -3.68 -28.38
C ASN A 138 -14.20 -3.92 -27.10
N ALA A 139 -15.36 -4.55 -27.25
CA ALA A 139 -16.25 -4.86 -26.15
C ALA A 139 -15.52 -5.57 -25.00
N PRO A 140 -15.90 -5.30 -23.77
CA PRO A 140 -15.14 -5.59 -22.56
C PRO A 140 -14.98 -7.05 -22.22
N ALA A 141 -15.73 -7.85 -22.80
CA ALA A 141 -15.95 -9.17 -22.26
C ALA A 141 -15.41 -10.27 -23.14
N ASP A 142 -14.71 -9.91 -24.18
CA ASP A 142 -14.12 -10.89 -25.08
C ASP A 142 -12.69 -11.21 -24.63
N ALA A 143 -12.39 -12.51 -24.62
CA ALA A 143 -11.02 -12.95 -24.45
C ALA A 143 -10.20 -12.49 -25.64
N LEU A 144 -9.20 -11.65 -25.40
CA LEU A 144 -8.22 -11.33 -26.43
C LEU A 144 -7.24 -12.48 -26.54
N GLN A 145 -7.21 -13.13 -27.71
CA GLN A 145 -6.10 -14.00 -28.10
C GLN A 145 -5.01 -13.17 -28.76
N PHE A 146 -3.83 -13.17 -28.17
CA PHE A 146 -2.69 -12.42 -28.70
C PHE A 146 -1.41 -13.24 -28.57
N ASP A 147 -0.72 -13.52 -29.67
CA ASP A 147 0.50 -14.32 -29.74
C ASP A 147 0.41 -15.66 -29.00
N GLY A 148 -0.78 -16.30 -29.07
CA GLY A 148 -1.05 -17.58 -28.43
C GLY A 148 -1.29 -17.53 -26.93
N TYR A 149 -1.50 -16.32 -26.36
CA TYR A 149 -1.88 -16.10 -24.96
C TYR A 149 -3.26 -15.48 -24.86
N THR A 150 -3.96 -15.84 -23.78
CA THR A 150 -5.31 -15.35 -23.49
C THR A 150 -5.26 -14.22 -22.47
N PHE A 151 -5.86 -13.09 -22.84
CA PHE A 151 -6.09 -11.95 -21.95
C PHE A 151 -7.59 -11.79 -21.73
N LEU A 152 -8.03 -11.86 -20.49
CA LEU A 152 -9.40 -11.54 -20.07
C LEU A 152 -9.40 -10.16 -19.44
N VAL A 153 -10.31 -9.31 -19.86
CA VAL A 153 -10.45 -7.96 -19.32
C VAL A 153 -11.84 -7.81 -18.73
N PHE A 154 -11.90 -7.41 -17.46
CA PHE A 154 -13.14 -7.23 -16.75
C PHE A 154 -13.32 -5.79 -16.28
N PRO A 155 -14.55 -5.25 -16.35
CA PRO A 155 -14.87 -3.96 -15.77
C PRO A 155 -14.91 -4.05 -14.24
N GLN A 156 -14.59 -2.97 -13.56
CA GLN A 156 -14.66 -2.90 -12.09
C GLN A 156 -16.08 -3.18 -11.54
N TYR A 157 -17.11 -2.84 -12.29
CA TYR A 157 -18.51 -2.91 -11.86
C TYR A 157 -19.21 -4.21 -12.25
N VAL A 158 -18.51 -5.34 -12.13
CA VAL A 158 -19.09 -6.68 -12.34
C VAL A 158 -20.34 -6.83 -11.48
N GLY A 159 -21.42 -7.38 -12.07
CA GLY A 159 -22.71 -7.57 -11.40
C GLY A 159 -23.67 -6.38 -11.50
N GLN A 160 -23.24 -5.23 -12.00
CA GLN A 160 -24.14 -4.11 -12.25
C GLN A 160 -24.94 -4.30 -13.55
N PRO A 161 -26.16 -3.74 -13.66
CA PRO A 161 -27.00 -3.86 -14.86
C PRO A 161 -26.26 -3.44 -16.13
N GLY A 162 -26.29 -4.31 -17.15
CA GLY A 162 -25.63 -4.08 -18.44
C GLY A 162 -24.13 -4.33 -18.47
N LEU A 163 -23.57 -4.85 -17.39
CA LEU A 163 -22.18 -5.30 -17.29
C LEU A 163 -22.14 -6.81 -16.96
N PRO A 164 -21.01 -7.49 -17.14
CA PRO A 164 -20.88 -8.91 -16.83
C PRO A 164 -21.27 -9.23 -15.39
N THR A 165 -21.90 -10.38 -15.20
CA THR A 165 -22.19 -10.93 -13.87
C THR A 165 -20.95 -11.64 -13.30
N TRP A 166 -20.93 -11.88 -11.97
CA TRP A 166 -19.88 -12.68 -11.34
C TRP A 166 -19.87 -14.13 -11.83
N GLU A 167 -21.02 -14.67 -12.21
CA GLU A 167 -21.10 -15.99 -12.81
C GLU A 167 -20.44 -16.02 -14.19
N GLU A 168 -20.72 -15.03 -15.04
CA GLU A 168 -20.07 -14.90 -16.36
C GLU A 168 -18.56 -14.68 -16.20
N TYR A 169 -18.13 -13.89 -15.21
CA TYR A 169 -16.71 -13.74 -14.88
C TYR A 169 -16.09 -15.11 -14.58
N ALA A 170 -16.69 -15.88 -13.66
CA ALA A 170 -16.20 -17.20 -13.27
C ALA A 170 -16.15 -18.17 -14.44
N GLN A 171 -17.21 -18.21 -15.26
CA GLN A 171 -17.29 -19.09 -16.44
C GLN A 171 -16.22 -18.76 -17.48
N ARG A 172 -15.95 -17.48 -17.73
CA ARG A 172 -14.92 -17.04 -18.69
C ARG A 172 -13.52 -17.39 -18.21
N VAL A 173 -13.22 -17.17 -16.94
CA VAL A 173 -11.93 -17.57 -16.35
C VAL A 173 -11.75 -19.09 -16.43
N ALA A 174 -12.75 -19.85 -16.02
CA ALA A 174 -12.70 -21.32 -16.07
C ALA A 174 -12.50 -21.84 -17.49
N LYS A 175 -13.25 -21.29 -18.47
CA LYS A 175 -13.12 -21.67 -19.88
C LYS A 175 -11.73 -21.32 -20.42
N ALA A 176 -11.24 -20.12 -20.19
CA ALA A 176 -9.91 -19.70 -20.64
C ALA A 176 -8.81 -20.58 -20.07
N CYS A 177 -8.92 -20.97 -18.80
CA CYS A 177 -7.98 -21.87 -18.16
C CYS A 177 -8.04 -23.30 -18.73
N ALA A 178 -9.22 -23.81 -19.01
CA ALA A 178 -9.41 -25.12 -19.63
C ALA A 178 -8.87 -25.18 -21.06
N ASP A 179 -9.07 -24.10 -21.85
CA ASP A 179 -8.60 -24.00 -23.23
C ASP A 179 -7.06 -23.82 -23.32
N ASN A 180 -6.40 -23.44 -22.24
CA ASN A 180 -4.96 -23.13 -22.22
C ASN A 180 -4.20 -23.95 -21.15
N PRO A 181 -4.22 -25.29 -21.19
CA PRO A 181 -3.58 -26.09 -20.15
C PRO A 181 -2.08 -25.83 -20.11
N GLY A 182 -1.56 -25.55 -18.90
CA GLY A 182 -0.13 -25.31 -18.65
C GLY A 182 0.40 -23.97 -19.15
N ARG A 183 -0.44 -23.10 -19.69
CA ARG A 183 -0.08 -21.73 -20.11
C ARG A 183 -0.67 -20.70 -19.15
N PRO A 184 -0.02 -19.55 -18.95
CA PRO A 184 -0.62 -18.47 -18.18
C PRO A 184 -1.86 -17.91 -18.89
N VAL A 185 -2.89 -17.61 -18.11
CA VAL A 185 -4.06 -16.83 -18.50
C VAL A 185 -3.95 -15.47 -17.79
N PHE A 186 -3.89 -14.41 -18.56
CA PHE A 186 -3.79 -13.05 -18.02
C PHE A 186 -5.18 -12.50 -17.75
N VAL A 187 -5.43 -12.14 -16.48
CA VAL A 187 -6.70 -11.52 -16.06
C VAL A 187 -6.41 -10.08 -15.68
N ILE A 188 -7.11 -9.17 -16.33
CA ILE A 188 -6.91 -7.73 -16.23
C ILE A 188 -8.12 -7.13 -15.51
N ASP A 189 -7.91 -6.72 -14.28
CA ASP A 189 -8.88 -6.04 -13.43
C ASP A 189 -8.30 -4.70 -12.98
N HIS A 190 -9.15 -3.74 -12.65
CA HIS A 190 -8.66 -2.52 -12.01
C HIS A 190 -8.41 -2.74 -10.52
N VAL A 191 -9.41 -3.26 -9.82
CA VAL A 191 -9.34 -3.53 -8.38
C VAL A 191 -8.61 -4.83 -8.13
N PRO A 192 -7.57 -4.87 -7.28
CA PRO A 192 -6.83 -6.09 -7.00
C PRO A 192 -7.71 -7.13 -6.26
N PRO A 193 -7.44 -8.43 -6.44
CA PRO A 193 -8.09 -9.47 -5.63
C PRO A 193 -7.79 -9.28 -4.14
N ALA A 194 -8.81 -9.35 -3.29
CA ALA A 194 -8.69 -9.08 -1.86
C ALA A 194 -7.63 -9.95 -1.16
N GLY A 195 -6.83 -9.36 -0.28
CA GLY A 195 -5.82 -10.06 0.52
C GLY A 195 -4.61 -10.58 -0.28
N THR A 196 -4.32 -10.01 -1.46
CA THR A 196 -3.17 -10.36 -2.29
C THR A 196 -2.04 -9.34 -2.17
N VAL A 197 -1.97 -8.36 -3.06
CA VAL A 197 -0.97 -7.29 -3.05
C VAL A 197 -1.24 -6.26 -1.94
N TYR A 198 -0.28 -5.39 -1.68
CA TYR A 198 -0.40 -4.35 -0.66
C TYR A 198 -1.68 -3.52 -0.84
N HIS A 199 -2.35 -3.21 0.24
CA HIS A 199 -3.66 -2.54 0.36
C HIS A 199 -4.88 -3.28 -0.23
N SER A 200 -4.72 -4.44 -0.83
CA SER A 200 -5.85 -5.20 -1.33
C SER A 200 -6.77 -5.76 -0.23
N TRP A 201 -6.34 -5.78 1.02
CA TRP A 201 -7.22 -6.10 2.17
C TRP A 201 -8.22 -4.98 2.47
N GLU A 202 -7.91 -3.73 2.10
CA GLU A 202 -8.79 -2.57 2.26
C GLU A 202 -9.56 -2.27 0.98
N TRP A 203 -8.87 -2.38 -0.17
CA TRP A 203 -9.33 -1.92 -1.47
C TRP A 203 -9.50 -3.07 -2.49
N GLY A 204 -9.44 -4.30 -2.05
CA GLY A 204 -9.53 -5.45 -2.93
C GLY A 204 -10.94 -5.99 -3.11
N GLU A 205 -11.14 -6.75 -4.21
CA GLU A 205 -12.41 -7.39 -4.54
C GLU A 205 -12.41 -8.87 -4.13
N ARG A 206 -13.39 -9.28 -3.33
CA ARG A 206 -13.47 -10.64 -2.79
C ARG A 206 -13.92 -11.66 -3.82
N HIS A 207 -14.94 -11.35 -4.61
CA HIS A 207 -15.44 -12.30 -5.61
C HIS A 207 -14.34 -12.63 -6.61
N THR A 208 -13.57 -11.62 -7.06
CA THR A 208 -12.38 -11.85 -7.87
C THR A 208 -11.43 -12.83 -7.17
N ARG A 209 -11.14 -12.61 -5.89
CA ARG A 209 -10.27 -13.52 -5.12
C ARG A 209 -10.81 -14.94 -5.06
N GLU A 210 -12.09 -15.12 -4.75
CA GLU A 210 -12.72 -16.44 -4.62
C GLU A 210 -12.74 -17.21 -5.94
N ILE A 211 -12.96 -16.50 -7.06
CA ILE A 211 -12.95 -17.10 -8.39
C ILE A 211 -11.52 -17.50 -8.78
N LEU A 212 -10.57 -16.58 -8.70
CA LEU A 212 -9.21 -16.80 -9.17
C LEU A 212 -8.45 -17.85 -8.34
N ASN A 213 -8.78 -18.05 -7.07
CA ASN A 213 -8.20 -19.09 -6.21
C ASN A 213 -8.31 -20.51 -6.78
N ARG A 214 -9.25 -20.75 -7.70
CA ARG A 214 -9.48 -22.05 -8.34
C ARG A 214 -8.63 -22.28 -9.57
N HIS A 215 -7.85 -21.26 -9.99
CA HIS A 215 -7.16 -21.25 -11.27
C HIS A 215 -5.68 -20.85 -11.13
N PRO A 216 -4.81 -21.80 -10.74
CA PRO A 216 -3.42 -21.51 -10.41
C PRO A 216 -2.60 -20.91 -11.57
N GLN A 217 -2.99 -21.15 -12.81
CA GLN A 217 -2.33 -20.59 -14.01
C GLN A 217 -2.66 -19.12 -14.28
N VAL A 218 -3.57 -18.53 -13.49
CA VAL A 218 -3.93 -17.12 -13.65
C VAL A 218 -2.79 -16.22 -13.19
N VAL A 219 -2.50 -15.20 -14.00
CA VAL A 219 -1.70 -14.05 -13.63
C VAL A 219 -2.59 -12.82 -13.73
N ASN A 220 -3.00 -12.29 -12.58
CA ASN A 220 -3.84 -11.11 -12.50
C ASN A 220 -2.98 -9.84 -12.46
N PHE A 221 -3.34 -8.85 -13.28
CA PHE A 221 -2.79 -7.50 -13.23
C PHE A 221 -3.86 -6.52 -12.76
N SER A 222 -3.50 -5.64 -11.82
CA SER A 222 -4.42 -4.66 -11.23
C SER A 222 -3.78 -3.27 -11.05
N GLY A 223 -4.59 -2.28 -10.72
CA GLY A 223 -4.23 -0.90 -10.38
C GLY A 223 -4.83 -0.47 -9.05
N HIS A 224 -5.50 0.68 -9.02
CA HIS A 224 -6.36 1.21 -7.95
C HIS A 224 -5.65 1.65 -6.66
N VAL A 225 -4.66 0.92 -6.19
CA VAL A 225 -4.00 1.19 -4.90
C VAL A 225 -2.89 2.23 -4.99
N HIS A 226 -2.58 2.74 -6.17
CA HIS A 226 -1.60 3.79 -6.47
C HIS A 226 -0.24 3.56 -5.78
N GLY A 227 0.20 2.31 -5.72
CA GLY A 227 1.40 1.93 -4.99
C GLY A 227 2.70 2.21 -5.74
N SER A 228 3.81 2.23 -5.01
CA SER A 228 5.13 2.37 -5.58
C SER A 228 5.72 1.02 -5.96
N LEU A 229 6.08 0.83 -7.21
CA LEU A 229 6.75 -0.39 -7.72
C LEU A 229 8.16 -0.62 -7.15
N ARG A 230 8.63 0.23 -6.24
CA ARG A 230 9.91 0.07 -5.54
C ARG A 230 9.87 -0.95 -4.41
N ASN A 231 8.73 -1.63 -4.24
CA ASN A 231 8.53 -2.58 -3.16
C ASN A 231 7.90 -3.87 -3.68
N ASP A 232 8.38 -5.03 -3.20
CA ASP A 232 7.91 -6.36 -3.63
C ASP A 232 6.54 -6.73 -3.03
N VAL A 233 5.96 -5.92 -2.16
CA VAL A 233 4.59 -6.13 -1.67
C VAL A 233 3.52 -5.96 -2.76
N PHE A 234 3.89 -5.47 -3.95
CA PHE A 234 3.03 -5.31 -5.11
C PHE A 234 3.02 -6.53 -6.06
N ILE A 235 3.72 -7.59 -5.71
CA ILE A 235 3.55 -8.93 -6.29
C ILE A 235 3.19 -9.92 -5.18
N TRP A 236 2.30 -10.84 -5.48
CA TRP A 236 1.85 -11.86 -4.56
C TRP A 236 1.64 -13.19 -5.27
N GLN A 237 1.95 -14.28 -4.60
CA GLN A 237 1.68 -15.65 -5.03
C GLN A 237 1.09 -16.45 -3.87
N GLY A 238 -0.07 -17.01 -4.10
CA GLY A 238 -0.74 -17.94 -3.22
C GLY A 238 -1.32 -19.06 -4.04
N GLU A 239 -2.61 -19.04 -4.30
CA GLU A 239 -3.30 -19.98 -5.17
C GLU A 239 -3.12 -19.63 -6.65
N PHE A 240 -2.81 -18.38 -6.96
CA PHE A 240 -2.49 -17.83 -8.29
C PHE A 240 -1.45 -16.71 -8.14
N THR A 241 -1.13 -16.01 -9.22
CA THR A 241 -0.22 -14.84 -9.15
C THR A 241 -1.02 -13.54 -9.30
N ALA A 242 -0.85 -12.58 -8.39
CA ALA A 242 -1.39 -11.23 -8.49
C ALA A 242 -0.26 -10.19 -8.54
N VAL A 243 -0.38 -9.22 -9.43
CA VAL A 243 0.58 -8.15 -9.65
C VAL A 243 -0.16 -6.82 -9.73
N ASN A 244 0.23 -5.85 -8.92
CA ASN A 244 -0.23 -4.49 -9.07
C ASN A 244 0.73 -3.68 -9.95
N ALA A 245 0.21 -2.95 -10.92
CA ALA A 245 1.00 -2.25 -11.92
C ALA A 245 1.45 -0.84 -11.48
N GLY A 246 1.26 -0.49 -10.22
CA GLY A 246 1.60 0.84 -9.70
C GLY A 246 0.56 1.89 -10.04
N CYS A 247 1.00 3.06 -10.51
CA CYS A 247 0.16 4.07 -11.13
C CYS A 247 1.01 5.11 -11.87
N LEU A 248 0.42 5.81 -12.84
CA LEU A 248 1.06 6.94 -13.51
C LEU A 248 0.76 8.27 -12.84
N GLN A 249 -0.27 8.36 -12.01
CA GLN A 249 -0.64 9.58 -11.31
C GLN A 249 0.40 9.98 -10.25
N LEU A 250 0.56 11.28 -10.04
CA LEU A 250 1.54 11.83 -9.08
C LEU A 250 1.16 11.66 -7.60
N TRP A 251 -0.02 11.12 -7.29
CA TRP A 251 -0.44 10.90 -5.91
C TRP A 251 -0.70 9.42 -5.66
N SER A 252 -0.17 8.90 -4.58
CA SER A 252 -0.55 7.59 -4.09
C SER A 252 -1.54 7.76 -2.95
N GLY A 253 -2.76 7.29 -3.12
CA GLY A 253 -3.80 7.39 -2.09
C GLY A 253 -3.44 6.67 -0.80
N VAL A 254 -2.52 5.75 -0.88
CA VAL A 254 -2.18 4.79 0.16
C VAL A 254 -1.12 5.28 1.13
N THR A 255 -0.11 5.96 0.62
CA THR A 255 1.03 6.37 1.43
C THR A 255 0.88 7.76 2.03
N VAL A 256 -0.17 8.48 1.65
CA VAL A 256 -0.38 9.88 2.03
C VAL A 256 -0.98 10.07 3.43
N ALA A 257 -1.31 8.97 4.11
CA ALA A 257 -2.03 9.05 5.38
C ALA A 257 -1.33 9.89 6.48
N GLU A 258 -0.03 10.08 6.40
CA GLU A 258 0.75 10.70 7.48
C GLU A 258 1.42 12.02 7.09
N THR A 259 1.42 12.38 5.82
CA THR A 259 1.97 13.64 5.36
C THR A 259 1.01 14.31 4.38
N ALA A 260 0.87 15.62 4.45
CA ALA A 260 0.11 16.41 3.48
C ALA A 260 0.75 16.39 2.07
N GLU A 261 1.91 15.75 1.91
CA GLU A 261 2.58 15.60 0.63
C GLU A 261 1.99 14.47 -0.19
N ARG A 262 1.57 14.80 -1.41
CA ARG A 262 1.24 13.81 -2.42
C ARG A 262 2.52 13.12 -2.87
N LYS A 263 2.56 11.81 -2.75
CA LYS A 263 3.73 10.99 -3.06
C LYS A 263 3.73 10.63 -4.54
N PRO A 264 4.74 11.01 -5.33
CA PRO A 264 4.77 10.64 -6.73
C PRO A 264 5.02 9.13 -6.88
N SER A 265 4.04 8.41 -7.38
CA SER A 265 4.24 7.13 -8.04
C SER A 265 4.18 7.39 -9.55
N CYS A 266 5.03 6.79 -10.34
CA CYS A 266 5.09 6.97 -11.79
C CYS A 266 5.63 5.67 -12.39
N GLY A 267 5.02 4.55 -12.01
CA GLY A 267 5.48 3.24 -12.37
C GLY A 267 4.69 2.60 -13.49
N VAL A 268 5.38 1.84 -14.33
CA VAL A 268 4.79 0.90 -15.30
C VAL A 268 5.58 -0.40 -15.31
N LEU A 269 4.99 -1.44 -15.89
CA LEU A 269 5.63 -2.73 -16.06
C LEU A 269 5.87 -3.05 -17.52
N THR A 270 6.96 -3.77 -17.81
CA THR A 270 7.08 -4.57 -19.03
C THR A 270 7.18 -6.03 -18.64
N VAL A 271 6.44 -6.88 -19.34
CA VAL A 271 6.35 -8.31 -19.07
C VAL A 271 6.87 -9.08 -20.26
N ASP A 272 7.93 -9.84 -20.05
CA ASP A 272 8.47 -10.80 -21.02
C ASP A 272 7.91 -12.20 -20.71
N VAL A 273 7.17 -12.78 -21.64
CA VAL A 273 6.70 -14.16 -21.54
C VAL A 273 7.72 -15.07 -22.20
N LEU A 274 8.41 -15.84 -21.39
CA LEU A 274 9.34 -16.87 -21.83
C LEU A 274 8.67 -18.25 -21.80
N GLY A 275 9.35 -19.28 -22.23
CA GLY A 275 8.77 -20.63 -22.26
C GLY A 275 8.47 -21.20 -20.88
N ASP A 276 9.29 -20.86 -19.90
CA ASP A 276 9.33 -21.42 -18.54
C ASP A 276 9.07 -20.40 -17.43
N ARG A 277 8.90 -19.13 -17.77
CA ARG A 277 8.71 -18.06 -16.78
C ARG A 277 8.18 -16.77 -17.40
N LEU A 278 7.65 -15.90 -16.55
CA LEU A 278 7.48 -14.47 -16.83
C LEU A 278 8.64 -13.71 -16.19
N VAL A 279 9.15 -12.71 -16.89
CA VAL A 279 10.06 -11.72 -16.32
C VAL A 279 9.37 -10.36 -16.35
N ILE A 280 9.09 -9.82 -15.18
CA ILE A 280 8.38 -8.55 -15.02
C ILE A 280 9.40 -7.50 -14.60
N ARG A 281 9.60 -6.51 -15.45
CA ARG A 281 10.47 -5.36 -15.21
C ARG A 281 9.64 -4.18 -14.76
N ARG A 282 10.10 -3.49 -13.76
CA ARG A 282 9.47 -2.33 -13.14
C ARG A 282 10.18 -1.07 -13.58
N TRP A 283 9.46 -0.05 -13.97
CA TRP A 283 10.03 1.17 -14.53
C TRP A 283 9.51 2.41 -13.80
N ASP A 284 10.40 3.39 -13.56
CA ASP A 284 10.02 4.75 -13.21
C ASP A 284 10.02 5.58 -14.50
N VAL A 285 8.85 6.01 -14.95
CA VAL A 285 8.72 6.68 -16.25
C VAL A 285 9.31 8.09 -16.29
N ARG A 286 9.53 8.71 -15.11
CA ARG A 286 10.07 10.09 -15.03
C ARG A 286 11.48 10.19 -15.58
N ASP A 287 12.26 9.15 -15.43
CA ASP A 287 13.64 9.08 -15.90
C ASP A 287 13.88 7.90 -16.86
N GLY A 288 12.86 7.08 -17.09
CA GLY A 288 12.91 5.92 -17.98
C GLY A 288 13.86 4.82 -17.49
N HIS A 289 14.19 4.78 -16.19
CA HIS A 289 15.07 3.78 -15.61
C HIS A 289 14.30 2.57 -15.07
N GLU A 290 14.90 1.40 -15.22
CA GLU A 290 14.40 0.18 -14.60
C GLU A 290 14.61 0.23 -13.08
N ILE A 291 13.53 0.02 -12.34
CA ILE A 291 13.58 -0.07 -10.89
C ILE A 291 14.17 -1.43 -10.53
N ASP A 292 15.29 -1.42 -9.82
CA ASP A 292 15.94 -2.61 -9.28
C ASP A 292 16.17 -3.71 -10.35
N ALA A 293 16.92 -3.38 -11.38
CA ALA A 293 17.22 -4.29 -12.49
C ALA A 293 17.93 -5.59 -12.05
N ALA A 294 18.56 -5.61 -10.88
CA ALA A 294 19.17 -6.79 -10.31
C ALA A 294 18.15 -7.80 -9.74
N HIS A 295 16.96 -7.31 -9.36
CA HIS A 295 15.91 -8.13 -8.73
C HIS A 295 14.57 -7.98 -9.48
N ARG A 296 14.57 -8.35 -10.76
CA ARG A 296 13.34 -8.42 -11.56
C ARG A 296 12.40 -9.46 -11.00
N TRP A 297 11.10 -9.16 -11.03
CA TRP A 297 10.13 -10.17 -10.64
C TRP A 297 10.09 -11.29 -11.67
N THR A 298 10.34 -12.51 -11.19
CA THR A 298 10.36 -13.71 -12.05
C THR A 298 9.32 -14.71 -11.54
N VAL A 299 8.31 -14.98 -12.36
CA VAL A 299 7.23 -15.93 -12.06
C VAL A 299 7.48 -17.22 -12.84
N PRO A 300 7.82 -18.33 -12.19
CA PRO A 300 7.99 -19.63 -12.84
C PRO A 300 6.70 -20.10 -13.52
N LEU A 301 6.83 -20.77 -14.65
CA LEU A 301 5.73 -21.40 -15.41
C LEU A 301 6.03 -22.87 -15.70
N PRO A 302 5.05 -23.78 -15.61
CA PRO A 302 3.71 -23.53 -15.05
C PRO A 302 3.79 -23.11 -13.58
N PHE A 303 2.77 -22.42 -13.10
CA PHE A 303 2.70 -21.99 -11.70
C PHE A 303 2.63 -23.20 -10.77
N ASP A 304 3.43 -23.17 -9.70
CA ASP A 304 3.40 -24.12 -8.59
C ASP A 304 3.45 -23.36 -7.26
N ALA A 305 2.38 -23.49 -6.48
CA ALA A 305 2.26 -22.82 -5.18
C ALA A 305 3.32 -23.29 -4.15
N ALA A 306 3.85 -24.51 -4.29
CA ALA A 306 4.87 -25.02 -3.37
C ALA A 306 6.22 -24.33 -3.53
N THR A 307 6.52 -23.88 -4.76
CA THR A 307 7.79 -23.23 -5.11
C THR A 307 7.66 -21.75 -5.41
N ALA A 308 6.47 -21.17 -5.18
CA ALA A 308 6.14 -19.78 -5.49
C ALA A 308 7.05 -18.78 -4.74
N PRO A 309 7.92 -18.03 -5.46
CA PRO A 309 8.92 -17.18 -4.82
C PRO A 309 8.32 -15.97 -4.08
N TYR A 310 7.13 -15.53 -4.47
CA TYR A 310 6.43 -14.38 -3.88
C TYR A 310 5.30 -14.77 -2.92
N ALA A 311 5.30 -16.02 -2.44
CA ALA A 311 4.42 -16.41 -1.35
C ALA A 311 4.81 -15.67 -0.07
N ARG A 312 3.84 -15.07 0.63
CA ARG A 312 4.10 -14.25 1.84
C ARG A 312 4.94 -14.99 2.88
N LYS A 313 4.66 -16.28 3.12
CA LYS A 313 5.46 -17.11 4.02
C LYS A 313 6.93 -17.20 3.62
N VAL A 314 7.21 -17.25 2.29
CA VAL A 314 8.57 -17.34 1.75
C VAL A 314 9.29 -16.01 1.89
N LEU A 315 8.62 -14.93 1.51
CA LEU A 315 9.17 -13.57 1.59
C LEU A 315 9.44 -13.17 3.05
N LYS A 316 8.50 -13.43 3.95
CA LYS A 316 8.66 -13.18 5.38
C LYS A 316 9.83 -13.97 5.98
N ALA A 317 9.97 -15.25 5.63
CA ALA A 317 11.05 -16.09 6.15
C ALA A 317 12.44 -15.65 5.65
N LYS A 318 12.50 -14.99 4.49
CA LYS A 318 13.75 -14.51 3.87
C LYS A 318 14.06 -13.05 4.19
N GLU A 319 13.11 -12.28 4.71
CA GLU A 319 13.29 -10.87 4.97
C GLU A 319 14.32 -10.65 6.09
N PRO A 320 15.47 -10.02 5.80
CA PRO A 320 16.37 -9.59 6.86
C PRO A 320 15.74 -8.42 7.61
N ALA A 321 15.81 -8.43 8.94
CA ALA A 321 15.39 -7.28 9.72
C ALA A 321 16.25 -6.06 9.33
N PRO A 322 15.64 -4.93 8.91
CA PRO A 322 16.40 -3.74 8.55
C PRO A 322 17.18 -3.21 9.75
N GLN A 323 18.39 -2.73 9.54
CA GLN A 323 19.25 -2.28 10.64
C GLN A 323 19.79 -0.88 10.37
N PHE A 324 19.76 -0.03 11.38
CA PHE A 324 20.54 1.19 11.36
C PHE A 324 22.03 0.89 11.32
N ALA A 325 22.82 1.78 10.74
CA ALA A 325 24.27 1.71 10.81
C ALA A 325 24.76 1.73 12.29
N ALA A 326 25.90 1.11 12.56
CA ALA A 326 26.38 0.95 13.94
C ALA A 326 26.66 2.29 14.67
N ASP A 327 26.99 3.33 13.90
CA ASP A 327 27.24 4.69 14.38
C ASP A 327 25.98 5.58 14.39
N ALA A 328 24.86 5.08 13.89
CA ALA A 328 23.60 5.83 13.86
C ALA A 328 23.14 6.25 15.25
N ARG A 329 22.54 7.42 15.32
CA ARG A 329 22.02 7.99 16.58
C ARG A 329 20.61 8.55 16.36
N LEU A 330 19.79 8.46 17.40
CA LEU A 330 18.56 9.20 17.54
C LEU A 330 18.84 10.47 18.33
N LYS A 331 18.57 11.63 17.77
CA LYS A 331 18.51 12.89 18.49
C LYS A 331 17.07 13.23 18.80
N ALA A 332 16.81 13.70 20.01
CA ALA A 332 15.49 14.16 20.43
C ALA A 332 15.66 15.46 21.23
N ALA A 333 14.99 16.51 20.82
CA ALA A 333 15.05 17.82 21.45
C ALA A 333 13.64 18.38 21.68
N ALA A 334 13.42 18.99 22.84
CA ALA A 334 12.17 19.69 23.11
C ALA A 334 12.00 20.88 22.16
N GLU A 335 10.80 21.06 21.62
CA GLU A 335 10.47 22.09 20.66
C GLU A 335 9.27 22.91 21.09
N GLY A 336 9.32 24.21 20.80
CA GLY A 336 8.19 25.12 20.91
C GLY A 336 7.99 25.77 22.28
N THR A 337 7.35 26.93 22.26
CA THR A 337 6.82 27.64 23.44
C THR A 337 5.43 28.15 23.07
N PRO A 338 4.33 27.53 23.54
CA PRO A 338 4.28 26.33 24.43
C PRO A 338 4.96 25.09 23.84
N PHE A 339 5.30 24.10 24.70
CA PHE A 339 5.93 22.85 24.30
C PHE A 339 5.10 22.14 23.22
N ALA A 340 5.64 22.03 22.02
CA ALA A 340 5.01 21.40 20.88
C ALA A 340 5.27 19.88 20.81
N GLY A 341 6.35 19.40 21.43
CA GLY A 341 6.76 18.01 21.41
C GLY A 341 8.27 17.83 21.40
N PHE A 342 8.70 16.65 21.00
CA PHE A 342 10.10 16.35 20.75
C PHE A 342 10.37 16.26 19.25
N ARG A 343 11.27 17.09 18.74
CA ARG A 343 11.82 16.95 17.39
C ARG A 343 12.80 15.80 17.39
N LEU A 344 12.53 14.80 16.55
CA LEU A 344 13.35 13.61 16.36
C LEU A 344 14.12 13.72 15.06
N ASP A 345 15.42 13.43 15.11
CA ASP A 345 16.32 13.34 13.96
C ASP A 345 17.00 11.97 13.99
N PHE A 346 16.81 11.16 12.95
CA PHE A 346 17.36 9.81 12.81
C PHE A 346 17.55 9.45 11.33
N PRO A 347 18.42 8.47 10.98
CA PRO A 347 18.65 8.11 9.60
C PRO A 347 17.39 7.63 8.88
N GLU A 348 17.10 8.22 7.71
CA GLU A 348 15.99 7.82 6.83
C GLU A 348 16.41 6.69 5.86
N LYS A 349 17.69 6.70 5.41
CA LYS A 349 18.22 5.74 4.44
C LYS A 349 18.64 4.44 5.12
N VAL A 350 17.68 3.58 5.42
CA VAL A 350 17.93 2.26 5.98
C VAL A 350 17.59 1.21 4.93
N PRO A 351 18.50 0.31 4.56
CA PRO A 351 18.23 -0.74 3.58
C PRO A 351 17.06 -1.64 4.02
N GLY A 352 16.10 -1.88 3.11
CA GLY A 352 14.95 -2.75 3.38
C GLY A 352 13.86 -2.16 4.30
N VAL A 353 14.01 -0.92 4.77
CA VAL A 353 12.99 -0.28 5.59
C VAL A 353 11.75 0.06 4.76
N MET A 354 10.58 -0.22 5.33
CA MET A 354 9.28 0.24 4.82
C MET A 354 8.64 1.25 5.78
N ASP A 355 8.72 0.99 7.07
CA ASP A 355 8.16 1.84 8.12
C ASP A 355 9.19 2.06 9.24
N PHE A 356 9.03 3.17 9.96
CA PHE A 356 9.66 3.39 11.26
C PHE A 356 8.62 3.28 12.35
N ARG A 357 8.88 2.40 13.32
CA ARG A 357 8.11 2.31 14.55
C ARG A 357 8.71 3.23 15.58
N ILE A 358 7.97 4.25 15.97
CA ILE A 358 8.36 5.25 16.98
C ILE A 358 7.57 4.97 18.25
N GLU A 359 8.27 4.70 19.36
CA GLU A 359 7.67 4.34 20.64
C GLU A 359 8.10 5.35 21.70
N ALA A 360 7.17 5.75 22.57
CA ALA A 360 7.49 6.46 23.79
C ALA A 360 7.23 5.53 24.99
N GLN A 361 8.22 5.42 25.85
CA GLN A 361 8.15 4.69 27.12
C GLN A 361 8.33 5.68 28.25
N ARG A 362 7.41 5.68 29.22
CA ARG A 362 7.48 6.52 30.42
C ARG A 362 8.21 5.79 31.53
N LYS A 363 9.05 6.50 32.26
CA LYS A 363 9.71 5.98 33.45
C LYS A 363 8.76 6.00 34.64
N SER A 364 8.59 4.87 35.31
CA SER A 364 7.84 4.78 36.55
C SER A 364 8.67 5.29 37.74
N ALA A 365 8.02 5.53 38.89
CA ALA A 365 8.72 5.86 40.12
C ALA A 365 9.67 4.73 40.58
N ALA A 366 9.41 3.49 40.22
CA ALA A 366 10.28 2.34 40.48
C ALA A 366 11.46 2.24 39.49
N GLY A 367 11.52 3.10 38.46
CA GLY A 367 12.57 3.11 37.46
C GLY A 367 12.28 2.29 36.20
N ASP A 368 11.15 1.57 36.14
CA ASP A 368 10.77 0.76 35.01
C ASP A 368 10.22 1.59 33.84
N TRP A 369 10.46 1.12 32.63
CA TRP A 369 9.97 1.73 31.39
C TRP A 369 8.69 1.07 30.93
N THR A 370 7.60 1.84 30.85
CA THR A 370 6.31 1.36 30.31
C THR A 370 5.98 2.08 29.02
N GLN A 371 5.66 1.33 27.97
CA GLN A 371 5.21 1.91 26.70
C GLN A 371 3.89 2.66 26.90
N VAL A 372 3.83 3.90 26.42
CA VAL A 372 2.65 4.77 26.51
C VAL A 372 2.17 5.22 25.13
N ALA A 373 3.03 5.22 24.12
CA ALA A 373 2.65 5.56 22.75
C ALA A 373 3.46 4.74 21.75
N ARG A 374 2.86 4.47 20.60
CA ARG A 374 3.47 3.80 19.45
C ARG A 374 2.87 4.33 18.16
N ILE A 375 3.72 4.76 17.24
CA ILE A 375 3.35 5.29 15.94
C ILE A 375 4.12 4.52 14.87
N GLU A 376 3.47 4.22 13.76
CA GLU A 376 4.13 3.70 12.56
C GLU A 376 4.21 4.83 11.54
N ARG A 377 5.43 5.24 11.19
CA ARG A 377 5.70 6.25 10.16
C ARG A 377 6.25 5.58 8.92
N ILE A 378 5.65 5.86 7.77
CA ILE A 378 6.13 5.35 6.48
C ILE A 378 7.47 5.97 6.15
N ALA A 379 8.48 5.12 5.86
CA ALA A 379 9.78 5.54 5.36
C ALA A 379 9.68 6.03 3.91
N ASP A 380 10.68 6.78 3.47
CA ASP A 380 10.75 7.34 2.10
C ASP A 380 11.14 6.29 1.03
N TYR A 381 10.87 4.97 1.27
CA TYR A 381 11.23 3.90 0.35
C TYR A 381 10.67 4.07 -1.07
N TRP A 382 9.54 4.77 -1.19
CA TRP A 382 8.84 5.07 -2.44
C TRP A 382 9.55 6.13 -3.29
N LYS A 383 10.46 6.92 -2.71
CA LYS A 383 11.29 7.89 -3.43
C LYS A 383 12.44 7.18 -4.14
N ARG A 384 12.96 7.80 -5.20
CA ARG A 384 14.24 7.35 -5.78
C ARG A 384 15.33 7.45 -4.71
N PRO A 385 16.34 6.58 -4.72
CA PRO A 385 17.42 6.64 -3.73
C PRO A 385 18.11 8.01 -3.63
N SER A 386 18.27 8.71 -4.77
CA SER A 386 18.83 10.07 -4.84
C SER A 386 17.94 11.13 -4.17
N ASP A 387 16.63 10.90 -4.13
CA ASP A 387 15.64 11.88 -3.66
C ASP A 387 15.30 11.68 -2.17
N ARG A 388 15.85 10.64 -1.55
CA ARG A 388 15.66 10.37 -0.12
C ARG A 388 16.54 11.28 0.70
N ALA A 389 15.96 11.91 1.72
CA ALA A 389 16.73 12.63 2.73
C ALA A 389 17.68 11.67 3.46
N ASP A 390 18.80 12.16 3.98
CA ASP A 390 19.71 11.35 4.78
C ASP A 390 19.12 11.08 6.16
N THR A 391 18.36 12.04 6.69
CA THR A 391 17.70 11.94 8.00
C THR A 391 16.21 12.20 7.88
N CYS A 392 15.45 11.53 8.73
CA CYS A 392 14.07 11.82 9.01
C CYS A 392 13.98 12.90 10.08
N ASP A 393 13.22 13.95 9.80
CA ASP A 393 12.86 15.01 10.73
C ASP A 393 11.38 14.83 11.11
N TYR A 394 11.11 14.44 12.37
CA TYR A 394 9.77 14.11 12.83
C TYR A 394 9.44 14.79 14.14
N LEU A 395 8.29 15.48 14.23
CA LEU A 395 7.79 16.03 15.48
C LEU A 395 6.90 15.01 16.20
N PHE A 396 7.39 14.44 17.29
CA PHE A 396 6.58 13.63 18.19
C PHE A 396 5.81 14.55 19.14
N ALA A 397 4.55 14.78 18.82
CA ALA A 397 3.74 15.87 19.40
C ALA A 397 3.60 15.80 20.93
N ALA A 398 3.54 16.96 21.57
CA ALA A 398 3.39 17.12 23.03
C ALA A 398 2.20 16.37 23.63
N ALA A 399 1.16 16.14 22.83
CA ALA A 399 -0.05 15.42 23.24
C ALA A 399 0.17 13.96 23.67
N TYR A 400 1.26 13.36 23.24
CA TYR A 400 1.64 12.00 23.64
C TYR A 400 2.32 11.93 25.00
N PHE A 401 2.68 13.07 25.59
CA PHE A 401 3.49 13.18 26.78
C PHE A 401 2.72 13.83 27.92
N GLU A 402 3.09 13.50 29.15
CA GLU A 402 2.64 14.17 30.36
C GLU A 402 3.71 15.14 30.85
N PRO A 403 3.34 16.24 31.52
CA PRO A 403 4.29 17.20 32.05
C PRO A 403 5.20 16.59 33.15
N ALA A 404 6.40 17.13 33.25
CA ALA A 404 7.38 16.82 34.32
C ALA A 404 7.64 15.31 34.50
N ALA A 405 7.82 14.62 33.38
CA ALA A 405 8.04 13.17 33.35
C ALA A 405 9.20 12.79 32.44
N ASP A 406 9.87 11.70 32.78
CA ASP A 406 10.98 11.14 32.00
C ASP A 406 10.47 10.11 31.00
N TYR A 407 11.01 10.19 29.78
CA TYR A 407 10.67 9.30 28.69
C TYR A 407 11.91 8.74 28.00
N ARG A 408 11.78 7.53 27.48
CA ARG A 408 12.69 6.96 26.53
C ARG A 408 11.96 6.81 25.20
N ILE A 409 12.46 7.46 24.17
CA ILE A 409 11.96 7.35 22.81
C ILE A 409 12.79 6.28 22.09
N ALA A 410 12.10 5.35 21.43
CA ALA A 410 12.72 4.31 20.60
C ALA A 410 12.26 4.45 19.17
N VAL A 411 13.18 4.37 18.21
CA VAL A 411 12.86 4.29 16.78
C VAL A 411 13.39 2.97 16.23
N ARG A 412 12.50 2.15 15.67
CA ARG A 412 12.84 0.84 15.07
C ARG A 412 12.54 0.86 13.58
N PRO A 413 13.46 0.44 12.71
CA PRO A 413 13.15 0.23 11.31
C PRO A 413 12.35 -1.07 11.16
N VAL A 414 11.33 -1.05 10.31
CA VAL A 414 10.44 -2.19 10.05
C VAL A 414 10.48 -2.50 8.55
N GLY A 415 10.64 -3.77 8.22
CA GLY A 415 10.71 -4.26 6.84
C GLY A 415 9.36 -4.42 6.19
N GLN A 416 9.37 -4.83 4.93
CA GLN A 416 8.19 -4.96 4.06
C GLN A 416 7.20 -6.02 4.56
N TYR A 417 7.71 -7.06 5.21
CA TYR A 417 6.92 -8.20 5.72
C TYR A 417 6.90 -8.25 7.25
N GLY A 418 7.27 -7.14 7.90
CA GLY A 418 7.15 -6.94 9.33
C GLY A 418 8.37 -7.31 10.14
N ALA A 419 9.50 -7.67 9.54
CA ALA A 419 10.75 -7.87 10.26
C ALA A 419 11.18 -6.58 10.96
N VAL A 420 11.44 -6.64 12.28
CA VAL A 420 11.73 -5.45 13.11
C VAL A 420 13.21 -5.41 13.47
N GLY A 421 13.85 -4.30 13.14
CA GLY A 421 15.25 -4.06 13.45
C GLY A 421 15.51 -3.58 14.88
N ARG A 422 16.79 -3.46 15.23
CA ARG A 422 17.20 -2.94 16.54
C ARG A 422 16.86 -1.45 16.66
N PRO A 423 16.41 -1.00 17.84
CA PRO A 423 16.06 0.40 18.05
C PRO A 423 17.28 1.30 18.20
N LEU A 424 17.13 2.55 17.80
CA LEU A 424 17.86 3.68 18.40
C LEU A 424 17.06 4.22 19.57
N TYR A 425 17.75 4.73 20.59
CA TYR A 425 17.15 5.28 21.80
C TYR A 425 17.59 6.71 22.05
N ALA A 426 16.67 7.53 22.60
CA ALA A 426 16.97 8.80 23.25
C ALA A 426 16.16 8.92 24.54
N GLU A 427 16.80 9.36 25.64
CA GLU A 427 16.11 9.70 26.87
C GLU A 427 15.86 11.21 26.90
N VAL A 428 14.66 11.60 27.27
CA VAL A 428 14.20 12.99 27.30
C VAL A 428 13.31 13.22 28.53
N SER A 429 13.28 14.47 29.02
CA SER A 429 12.36 14.89 30.07
C SER A 429 11.43 15.96 29.56
N THR A 430 10.13 15.83 29.82
CA THR A 430 9.16 16.86 29.49
C THR A 430 9.23 18.05 30.43
N PRO A 431 8.95 19.27 29.94
CA PRO A 431 8.89 20.45 30.79
C PRO A 431 7.70 20.38 31.78
N SER A 432 7.63 21.34 32.69
CA SER A 432 6.52 21.49 33.64
C SER A 432 5.19 21.77 32.94
N ALA A 433 4.08 21.54 33.62
CA ALA A 433 2.73 21.74 33.09
C ALA A 433 2.47 23.16 32.57
N SER A 434 3.12 24.19 33.12
CA SER A 434 3.00 25.57 32.66
C SER A 434 3.58 25.82 31.26
N ALA A 435 4.47 24.96 30.80
CA ALA A 435 5.04 25.02 29.44
C ALA A 435 4.18 24.35 28.37
N PHE A 436 3.17 23.56 28.76
CA PHE A 436 2.22 22.97 27.80
C PHE A 436 1.15 23.98 27.38
N ALA A 437 0.63 23.83 26.17
CA ALA A 437 -0.49 24.65 25.72
C ALA A 437 -1.70 24.45 26.66
N PRO A 438 -2.35 25.53 27.11
CA PRO A 438 -3.53 25.44 27.94
C PRO A 438 -4.65 24.66 27.21
N ALA A 439 -5.27 23.74 27.90
CA ALA A 439 -6.35 22.92 27.35
C ALA A 439 -7.53 22.87 28.35
N LYS A 440 -8.75 22.89 27.81
CA LYS A 440 -9.97 22.65 28.58
C LYS A 440 -10.55 21.32 28.13
N VAL A 441 -10.77 20.40 29.07
CA VAL A 441 -11.44 19.14 28.78
C VAL A 441 -12.88 19.42 28.36
N ALA A 442 -13.25 19.04 27.14
CA ALA A 442 -14.61 19.13 26.63
C ALA A 442 -15.39 17.83 26.87
N TYR A 443 -14.70 16.70 26.80
CA TYR A 443 -15.30 15.39 27.01
C TYR A 443 -14.23 14.39 27.49
N ALA A 444 -14.59 13.49 28.37
CA ALA A 444 -13.76 12.36 28.77
C ALA A 444 -14.63 11.15 29.08
N CYS A 445 -14.28 10.01 28.52
CA CYS A 445 -14.83 8.72 28.85
C CYS A 445 -13.66 7.80 29.22
N ALA A 446 -13.71 7.28 30.41
CA ALA A 446 -12.76 6.26 30.88
C ALA A 446 -13.59 5.04 31.24
N GLU A 447 -13.12 3.88 30.79
CA GLU A 447 -13.71 2.58 31.08
C GLU A 447 -15.05 2.19 30.52
N PRO A 448 -15.13 0.86 30.23
CA PRO A 448 -15.10 0.48 28.83
C PRO A 448 -16.24 1.20 28.17
N MET A 449 -16.01 1.69 26.99
CA MET A 449 -16.91 2.54 26.22
C MET A 449 -18.19 1.82 25.80
N ARG A 450 -18.94 1.33 26.76
CA ARG A 450 -20.24 0.65 26.56
C ARG A 450 -21.34 1.60 26.13
N GLU A 451 -21.15 2.89 26.33
CA GLU A 451 -22.13 3.94 26.02
C GLU A 451 -22.00 4.49 24.60
N LEU A 452 -20.89 4.25 23.91
CA LEU A 452 -20.68 4.73 22.57
C LEU A 452 -21.08 3.67 21.55
N ALA A 453 -21.82 4.10 20.54
CA ALA A 453 -22.21 3.23 19.45
C ALA A 453 -21.01 3.00 18.51
N PHE A 454 -20.70 1.75 18.22
CA PHE A 454 -19.75 1.36 17.21
C PHE A 454 -20.52 0.68 16.08
N ASN A 455 -20.62 1.35 14.93
CA ASN A 455 -21.48 0.95 13.83
C ASN A 455 -20.67 0.81 12.54
N ASP A 456 -21.17 -0.03 11.64
CA ASP A 456 -20.74 0.00 10.25
C ASP A 456 -21.48 1.11 9.47
N HIS A 457 -21.14 1.19 8.19
CA HIS A 457 -21.72 2.16 7.28
C HIS A 457 -23.23 1.95 7.02
N SER A 458 -23.70 0.72 7.15
CA SER A 458 -25.09 0.32 6.94
C SER A 458 -25.94 0.48 8.20
N GLY A 459 -25.37 1.02 9.29
CA GLY A 459 -26.03 1.18 10.58
C GLY A 459 -26.08 -0.08 11.44
N ASN A 460 -25.35 -1.13 11.05
CA ASN A 460 -25.22 -2.32 11.89
C ASN A 460 -24.36 -1.98 13.12
N ARG A 461 -24.83 -2.39 14.28
CA ARG A 461 -24.19 -2.10 15.55
C ARG A 461 -23.25 -3.23 15.95
N TYR A 462 -21.99 -2.91 16.17
CA TYR A 462 -21.01 -3.84 16.72
C TYR A 462 -21.17 -3.97 18.23
N VAL A 463 -20.97 -5.19 18.72
CA VAL A 463 -20.98 -5.50 20.14
C VAL A 463 -19.60 -5.99 20.54
N ALA A 464 -19.08 -5.47 21.63
CA ALA A 464 -17.82 -5.94 22.18
C ALA A 464 -17.95 -7.40 22.64
N ASP A 465 -16.90 -8.19 22.44
CA ASP A 465 -16.79 -9.54 23.00
C ASP A 465 -16.59 -9.51 24.54
N ALA A 466 -16.42 -10.69 25.14
CA ALA A 466 -16.24 -10.81 26.59
C ALA A 466 -15.02 -10.04 27.11
N ASP A 467 -13.97 -9.90 26.30
CA ASP A 467 -12.74 -9.18 26.61
C ASP A 467 -12.84 -7.68 26.29
N GLY A 468 -13.98 -7.22 25.79
CA GLY A 468 -14.24 -5.81 25.47
C GLY A 468 -13.71 -5.38 24.08
N TYR A 469 -13.38 -6.31 23.20
CA TYR A 469 -12.93 -5.99 21.84
C TYR A 469 -14.08 -5.95 20.84
N TYR A 470 -14.02 -4.96 19.97
CA TYR A 470 -14.81 -4.90 18.74
C TYR A 470 -13.99 -5.44 17.57
N THR A 471 -14.60 -6.28 16.75
CA THR A 471 -13.96 -6.77 15.51
C THR A 471 -14.25 -5.81 14.38
N THR A 472 -13.23 -5.46 13.61
CA THR A 472 -13.30 -4.54 12.47
C THR A 472 -12.89 -5.26 11.18
N GLY A 473 -13.39 -4.76 10.06
CA GLY A 473 -13.08 -5.33 8.75
C GLY A 473 -13.95 -6.53 8.42
N ASP A 474 -13.45 -7.40 7.55
CA ASP A 474 -14.17 -8.57 7.08
C ASP A 474 -14.51 -9.54 8.21
N ILE A 475 -15.74 -9.47 8.67
CA ILE A 475 -16.23 -10.31 9.76
C ILE A 475 -16.68 -11.64 9.16
N ALA A 476 -15.88 -12.68 9.37
CA ALA A 476 -16.29 -14.04 9.04
C ALA A 476 -17.27 -14.63 10.07
N GLU A 477 -17.37 -14.01 11.25
CA GLU A 477 -18.22 -14.43 12.37
C GLU A 477 -18.93 -13.23 13.00
N PRO A 478 -20.21 -13.36 13.42
CA PRO A 478 -21.00 -12.21 13.84
C PRO A 478 -20.65 -11.77 15.26
N CYS A 479 -19.83 -10.75 15.38
CA CYS A 479 -19.84 -9.91 16.57
C CYS A 479 -20.72 -8.67 16.36
N TYR A 480 -21.63 -8.71 15.39
CA TYR A 480 -22.53 -7.61 15.15
C TYR A 480 -24.00 -8.03 15.21
N THR A 481 -24.87 -7.13 15.67
CA THR A 481 -26.30 -7.33 15.72
C THR A 481 -26.98 -6.33 14.78
N GLY A 482 -27.55 -6.80 13.69
CA GLY A 482 -28.25 -5.98 12.70
C GLY A 482 -28.70 -6.81 11.50
N PRO A 483 -29.56 -6.28 10.63
CA PRO A 483 -29.93 -6.98 9.40
C PRO A 483 -28.69 -7.14 8.53
N ALA A 484 -28.53 -8.32 7.93
CA ALA A 484 -27.50 -8.53 6.92
C ALA A 484 -27.71 -7.50 5.83
N ALA A 485 -26.76 -6.58 5.67
CA ALA A 485 -26.79 -5.64 4.58
C ALA A 485 -26.54 -6.38 3.27
N GLU A 486 -27.43 -6.25 2.30
CA GLU A 486 -27.12 -6.60 0.93
C GLU A 486 -25.90 -5.76 0.51
N TRP A 487 -24.86 -6.42 0.04
CA TRP A 487 -23.64 -5.78 -0.43
C TRP A 487 -23.95 -4.94 -1.66
N THR A 488 -24.06 -3.64 -1.49
CA THR A 488 -23.98 -2.73 -2.63
C THR A 488 -22.51 -2.39 -2.88
N TRP A 489 -22.14 -2.39 -4.13
CA TRP A 489 -20.81 -2.03 -4.56
C TRP A 489 -20.34 -0.71 -3.94
N GLY A 490 -19.13 -0.64 -3.38
CA GLY A 490 -18.63 0.53 -2.66
C GLY A 490 -18.91 0.55 -1.16
N SER A 491 -19.71 -0.36 -0.62
CA SER A 491 -19.88 -0.53 0.82
C SER A 491 -18.70 -1.31 1.41
N LYS A 492 -17.54 -0.69 1.45
CA LYS A 492 -16.46 -1.19 2.31
C LYS A 492 -16.93 -1.02 3.74
N GLU A 493 -16.84 -2.07 4.52
CA GLU A 493 -17.18 -2.03 5.93
C GLU A 493 -16.31 -0.99 6.64
N ARG A 494 -16.90 0.13 6.92
CA ARG A 494 -16.27 1.25 7.60
C ARG A 494 -16.85 1.30 8.98
N SER A 495 -16.11 0.73 9.92
CA SER A 495 -16.50 0.79 11.32
C SER A 495 -16.40 2.21 11.84
N ARG A 496 -17.40 2.66 12.56
CA ARG A 496 -17.47 4.02 13.11
C ARG A 496 -17.72 4.00 14.59
N LEU A 497 -16.91 4.73 15.31
CA LEU A 497 -17.24 5.12 16.68
C LEU A 497 -17.98 6.45 16.65
N ILE A 498 -19.22 6.43 17.08
CA ILE A 498 -20.07 7.62 17.16
C ILE A 498 -19.72 8.35 18.44
N LEU A 499 -19.14 9.54 18.31
CA LEU A 499 -18.86 10.40 19.44
C LEU A 499 -20.14 11.16 19.84
N PRO A 500 -20.32 11.53 21.14
CA PRO A 500 -21.50 12.24 21.60
C PRO A 500 -21.74 13.55 20.84
N ASP A 501 -23.01 13.89 20.64
CA ASP A 501 -23.42 15.12 20.00
C ASP A 501 -22.99 16.35 20.79
N GLY A 502 -22.63 17.41 20.09
CA GLY A 502 -22.32 18.71 20.68
C GLY A 502 -20.97 18.81 21.39
N ILE A 503 -20.17 17.74 21.47
CA ILE A 503 -18.84 17.85 22.12
C ILE A 503 -17.86 18.72 21.35
N PHE A 504 -18.14 18.98 20.06
CA PHE A 504 -17.39 19.86 19.17
C PHE A 504 -18.10 21.22 18.94
N ALA A 505 -18.91 21.69 19.87
CA ALA A 505 -19.79 22.86 19.71
C ALA A 505 -19.05 24.22 19.63
N GLY A 506 -17.74 24.27 19.70
CA GLY A 506 -16.99 25.52 19.54
C GLY A 506 -17.15 26.17 18.16
N PRO A 507 -16.96 27.49 18.03
CA PRO A 507 -17.04 28.19 16.75
C PRO A 507 -15.95 27.75 15.78
N VAL A 508 -16.10 28.14 14.49
CA VAL A 508 -15.04 28.02 13.49
C VAL A 508 -13.75 28.68 14.02
N GLY A 509 -12.61 28.01 13.82
CA GLY A 509 -11.33 28.39 14.38
C GLY A 509 -10.98 27.69 15.70
N THR A 510 -11.96 27.01 16.34
CA THR A 510 -11.66 26.24 17.55
C THR A 510 -10.75 25.06 17.24
N ARG A 511 -9.72 24.91 18.04
CA ARG A 511 -8.78 23.79 17.96
C ARG A 511 -9.16 22.73 18.98
N TYR A 512 -9.23 21.50 18.53
CA TYR A 512 -9.56 20.34 19.36
C TYR A 512 -8.40 19.34 19.31
N ARG A 513 -8.27 18.60 20.41
CA ARG A 513 -7.39 17.43 20.51
C ARG A 513 -8.17 16.24 21.02
N LEU A 514 -8.37 15.26 20.16
CA LEU A 514 -8.93 13.97 20.53
C LEU A 514 -7.79 13.02 20.91
N THR A 515 -7.80 12.54 22.14
CA THR A 515 -6.85 11.56 22.65
C THR A 515 -7.58 10.24 22.88
N LEU A 516 -7.05 9.18 22.29
CA LEU A 516 -7.59 7.82 22.35
C LEU A 516 -6.52 6.91 22.98
N ASP A 517 -6.82 6.26 24.08
CA ASP A 517 -6.00 5.14 24.56
C ASP A 517 -6.76 3.86 24.13
N LEU A 518 -6.16 3.08 23.26
CA LEU A 518 -6.78 1.87 22.74
C LEU A 518 -5.76 0.74 22.57
N ARG A 519 -6.28 -0.47 22.53
CA ARG A 519 -5.52 -1.68 22.26
C ARG A 519 -6.01 -2.31 20.98
N THR A 520 -5.09 -2.69 20.10
CA THR A 520 -5.42 -3.36 18.84
C THR A 520 -4.82 -4.75 18.79
N GLN A 521 -5.59 -5.68 18.23
CA GLN A 521 -5.14 -7.00 17.84
C GLN A 521 -5.48 -7.18 16.37
N GLN A 522 -4.50 -7.47 15.54
CA GLN A 522 -4.74 -7.62 14.11
C GLN A 522 -4.56 -9.07 13.68
N ALA A 523 -5.51 -9.53 12.87
CA ALA A 523 -5.55 -10.91 12.39
C ALA A 523 -4.69 -11.13 11.14
N SER A 524 -4.29 -10.09 10.40
CA SER A 524 -3.55 -10.25 9.14
C SER A 524 -2.39 -9.28 9.01
N GLU A 525 -1.33 -9.73 8.36
CA GLU A 525 -0.16 -8.92 8.04
C GLU A 525 -0.52 -7.81 7.05
N GLY A 526 0.07 -6.64 7.28
CA GLY A 526 -0.07 -5.49 6.39
C GLY A 526 -1.35 -4.69 6.54
N SER A 527 -2.23 -5.05 7.45
CA SER A 527 -3.51 -4.39 7.68
C SER A 527 -3.44 -3.35 8.82
N ALA A 528 -2.64 -2.32 8.64
CA ALA A 528 -2.74 -1.17 9.53
C ALA A 528 -4.13 -0.54 9.38
N MET A 529 -4.86 -0.41 10.49
CA MET A 529 -6.12 0.34 10.49
C MET A 529 -5.83 1.82 10.35
N LYS A 530 -6.59 2.49 9.51
CA LYS A 530 -6.62 3.96 9.47
C LYS A 530 -7.73 4.46 10.36
N MET A 531 -7.44 5.46 11.15
CA MET A 531 -8.43 6.20 11.93
C MET A 531 -8.65 7.57 11.30
N LEU A 532 -9.89 7.93 11.07
CA LEU A 532 -10.29 9.18 10.45
C LEU A 532 -11.37 9.83 11.30
N LEU A 533 -11.20 11.11 11.65
CA LEU A 533 -12.27 11.89 12.23
C LEU A 533 -13.11 12.52 11.11
N GLN A 534 -14.40 12.26 11.06
CA GLN A 534 -15.27 12.55 9.92
C GLN A 534 -16.66 13.03 10.36
N LYS A 535 -17.30 13.89 9.56
CA LYS A 535 -18.70 14.25 9.76
C LYS A 535 -19.62 13.04 9.55
N PRO A 536 -20.79 12.99 10.22
CA PRO A 536 -21.69 11.84 10.13
C PRO A 536 -22.20 11.50 8.73
N ASP A 537 -22.44 12.51 7.92
CA ASP A 537 -23.08 12.45 6.61
C ASP A 537 -22.11 12.37 5.42
N GLN A 538 -20.80 12.40 5.68
CA GLN A 538 -19.80 12.41 4.61
C GLN A 538 -19.17 11.03 4.39
N LEU A 539 -19.48 10.47 3.23
CA LEU A 539 -18.92 9.24 2.70
C LEU A 539 -17.74 9.58 1.79
N GLY A 540 -16.55 9.63 2.35
CA GLY A 540 -15.34 9.61 1.52
C GLY A 540 -14.76 10.94 1.06
N VAL A 541 -15.22 12.07 1.54
CA VAL A 541 -14.72 13.39 1.15
C VAL A 541 -13.73 13.99 2.17
N PRO A 542 -12.78 14.80 1.73
CA PRO A 542 -11.69 15.36 2.52
C PRO A 542 -12.17 16.47 3.47
N GLY A 543 -12.85 16.08 4.51
CA GLY A 543 -13.14 17.00 5.60
C GLY A 543 -12.52 16.44 6.85
N VAL A 544 -11.56 17.10 7.43
CA VAL A 544 -10.90 16.72 8.67
C VAL A 544 -10.13 15.42 8.59
N THR A 545 -8.94 15.51 8.23
CA THR A 545 -8.07 14.36 8.09
C THR A 545 -6.92 14.42 9.09
N ALA A 546 -7.18 13.94 10.27
CA ALA A 546 -6.09 13.27 10.93
C ALA A 546 -6.18 11.79 10.57
N ARG A 547 -5.22 11.30 9.83
CA ARG A 547 -5.12 9.89 9.50
C ARG A 547 -4.04 9.29 10.38
N LEU A 548 -4.42 8.34 11.22
CA LEU A 548 -3.47 7.57 12.01
C LEU A 548 -3.47 6.13 11.52
N ARG A 549 -2.32 5.50 11.52
CA ARG A 549 -2.20 4.06 11.30
C ARG A 549 -2.03 3.37 12.64
N THR A 550 -2.82 2.32 12.87
CA THR A 550 -2.56 1.45 14.01
C THR A 550 -1.43 0.48 13.66
N PRO A 551 -0.62 0.08 14.64
CA PRO A 551 0.41 -0.92 14.41
C PRO A 551 -0.19 -2.28 14.07
N ASN A 552 0.56 -3.08 13.33
CA ASN A 552 0.25 -4.49 13.08
C ASN A 552 0.45 -5.32 14.35
N GLY A 553 -0.42 -6.29 14.57
CA GLY A 553 -0.37 -7.21 15.70
C GLY A 553 -0.95 -6.66 17.00
N ASP A 554 -0.63 -7.28 18.12
CA ASP A 554 -1.03 -6.78 19.45
C ASP A 554 -0.17 -5.57 19.83
N SER A 555 -0.81 -4.42 19.97
CA SER A 555 -0.11 -3.16 20.28
C SER A 555 0.12 -2.94 21.78
N GLY A 556 -0.51 -3.73 22.64
CA GLY A 556 -0.74 -3.26 24.01
C GLY A 556 -1.64 -2.02 24.04
N THR A 557 -1.87 -1.44 25.21
CA THR A 557 -2.57 -0.14 25.30
C THR A 557 -1.67 0.96 24.79
N THR A 558 -2.14 1.69 23.78
CA THR A 558 -1.36 2.70 23.06
C THR A 558 -2.19 3.97 22.89
N ARG A 559 -1.57 5.12 23.09
CA ARG A 559 -2.19 6.42 22.89
C ARG A 559 -2.12 6.85 21.43
N TYR A 560 -3.24 7.34 20.92
CA TYR A 560 -3.38 8.00 19.63
C TYR A 560 -3.94 9.41 19.84
N VAL A 561 -3.45 10.36 19.04
CA VAL A 561 -3.83 11.76 19.16
C VAL A 561 -4.24 12.30 17.81
N ILE A 562 -5.40 12.91 17.76
CA ILE A 562 -5.94 13.59 16.58
C ILE A 562 -6.13 15.06 16.93
N GLU A 563 -5.41 15.97 16.28
CA GLU A 563 -5.65 17.41 16.36
C GLU A 563 -6.46 17.89 15.17
N LEU A 564 -7.38 18.79 15.44
CA LEU A 564 -8.34 19.30 14.49
C LEU A 564 -8.54 20.79 14.74
N THR A 565 -8.50 21.58 13.68
CA THR A 565 -9.03 22.95 13.70
C THR A 565 -10.36 22.94 12.96
N LYS A 566 -11.43 23.38 13.64
CA LYS A 566 -12.75 23.51 13.03
C LYS A 566 -12.73 24.66 12.03
N ASP A 567 -12.87 24.38 10.76
CA ASP A 567 -12.93 25.37 9.69
C ASP A 567 -14.33 25.46 9.07
N ALA A 568 -14.56 26.43 8.20
CA ALA A 568 -15.89 26.66 7.62
C ALA A 568 -16.36 25.50 6.71
N GLN A 569 -15.45 24.76 6.08
CA GLN A 569 -15.78 23.63 5.21
C GLN A 569 -16.11 22.38 6.03
N ASN A 570 -15.45 22.25 7.19
CA ASN A 570 -15.51 21.08 8.04
C ASN A 570 -16.32 21.31 9.33
N ALA A 571 -17.02 22.46 9.47
CA ALA A 571 -17.76 22.77 10.66
C ALA A 571 -18.87 21.73 10.91
N SER A 572 -18.78 21.06 12.05
CA SER A 572 -19.80 20.18 12.61
C SER A 572 -19.69 20.23 14.13
N ASP A 573 -20.79 20.03 14.82
CA ASP A 573 -20.81 19.86 16.27
C ASP A 573 -20.71 18.38 16.66
N THR A 574 -20.80 17.51 15.67
CA THR A 574 -20.67 16.06 15.82
C THR A 574 -19.69 15.52 14.78
N TYR A 575 -18.78 14.67 15.22
CA TYR A 575 -17.89 13.90 14.37
C TYR A 575 -17.93 12.44 14.78
N HIS A 576 -17.71 11.56 13.79
CA HIS A 576 -17.50 10.15 14.03
C HIS A 576 -16.02 9.81 13.85
N LEU A 577 -15.51 8.92 14.66
CA LEU A 577 -14.22 8.32 14.45
C LEU A 577 -14.41 7.08 13.57
N ARG A 578 -13.96 7.17 12.33
CA ARG A 578 -14.05 6.10 11.36
C ARG A 578 -12.76 5.28 11.36
N PHE A 579 -12.93 3.98 11.29
CA PHE A 579 -11.84 3.01 11.13
C PHE A 579 -11.96 2.39 9.74
N ASP A 580 -11.00 2.68 8.88
CA ASP A 580 -10.83 2.00 7.61
C ASP A 580 -9.87 0.84 7.84
N ALA A 581 -10.36 -0.36 7.71
CA ALA A 581 -9.69 -1.47 8.31
C ALA A 581 -9.22 -2.53 7.34
N GLY A 582 -8.11 -3.12 7.69
CA GLY A 582 -7.92 -4.54 7.60
C GLY A 582 -8.66 -5.27 8.75
N ARG A 583 -8.59 -6.62 8.75
CA ARG A 583 -9.17 -7.43 9.83
C ARG A 583 -8.44 -7.17 11.13
N GLY A 584 -9.18 -6.86 12.18
CA GLY A 584 -8.60 -6.62 13.49
C GLY A 584 -9.64 -6.52 14.59
N ARG A 585 -9.16 -6.48 15.81
CA ARG A 585 -9.96 -6.26 17.02
C ARG A 585 -9.46 -5.00 17.70
N ILE A 586 -10.39 -4.14 18.15
CA ILE A 586 -10.10 -2.89 18.88
C ILE A 586 -10.78 -2.92 20.24
N ARG A 587 -10.04 -2.54 21.27
CA ARG A 587 -10.59 -2.23 22.57
C ARG A 587 -10.27 -0.79 22.92
N PHE A 588 -11.29 -0.02 23.25
CA PHE A 588 -11.16 1.37 23.69
C PHE A 588 -10.98 1.39 25.20
N GLU A 589 -9.87 1.96 25.66
CA GLU A 589 -9.56 2.10 27.08
C GLU A 589 -9.96 3.49 27.59
N ARG A 590 -9.77 4.52 26.75
CA ARG A 590 -10.08 5.91 27.09
C ARG A 590 -10.27 6.76 25.85
N ILE A 591 -11.24 7.71 25.95
CA ILE A 591 -11.36 8.84 25.03
C ILE A 591 -11.34 10.14 25.82
N LYS A 592 -10.62 11.14 25.32
CA LYS A 592 -10.58 12.48 25.87
C LYS A 592 -10.58 13.49 24.73
N LEU A 593 -11.47 14.49 24.79
CA LEU A 593 -11.47 15.63 23.90
C LEU A 593 -11.09 16.87 24.68
N ASP A 594 -10.06 17.54 24.25
CA ASP A 594 -9.63 18.83 24.78
C ASP A 594 -9.90 19.94 23.76
N VAL A 595 -10.32 21.10 24.25
CA VAL A 595 -10.29 22.37 23.50
C VAL A 595 -8.95 23.03 23.79
N LEU A 596 -8.17 23.28 22.74
CA LEU A 596 -6.88 23.97 22.86
C LEU A 596 -7.09 25.48 22.77
N ARG A 597 -6.45 26.24 23.65
CA ARG A 597 -6.53 27.71 23.71
C ARG A 597 -5.32 28.35 23.07
#